data_ccfc0c8f75850e60b488de561d867575
#
_entry.id   ccfc0c8f75850e60b488de561d867575
#
_cell.length_a   1.000
_cell.length_b   1.000
_cell.length_c   1.000
_cell.angle_alpha   90.00
_cell.angle_beta   90.00
_cell.angle_gamma   90.00
#
_symmetry.space_group_name_H-M   'P 1'
#
loop_
_entity.id
_entity.type
_entity.pdbx_description
1 polymer ?
#
loop_
_entity_poly.entity_id
_entity_poly.type
_entity_poly.pdbx_seq_one_letter_code
_entity_poly.pdbx_strand_id
1 'polypeptide(L)'
;MPSTQSNLDGTWTEYFDVASFEETLLALLREMFEVHWREVTFGPCVEGAVFEGRFGGKPTLSLLDGYVTVEVPGSESWHFHLCIGPHRGSARLPTPPELAEWRRCARAAFFRNLDRGGRASAWGVRLWNGRGEQMLTVFFPNPWIDPTRQRYVAEPDGSRLELWMRMRARFAGVPAETLPANAEPPVTH
;
A
#
# COMPACT_ATOMS: atom_id res chain seq x y z
N MET A 1 7.87 -15.32 7.68
CA MET A 1 9.16 -14.60 7.54
C MET A 1 9.04 -13.67 6.34
N PRO A 2 9.72 -12.50 6.33
CA PRO A 2 9.70 -11.63 5.16
C PRO A 2 10.29 -12.33 3.94
N SER A 3 9.78 -11.99 2.77
CA SER A 3 10.39 -12.37 1.49
C SER A 3 11.12 -11.16 0.93
N THR A 4 12.28 -11.38 0.28
CA THR A 4 13.10 -10.32 -0.30
C THR A 4 13.20 -10.51 -1.79
N GLN A 5 13.01 -9.43 -2.54
CA GLN A 5 13.12 -9.39 -4.00
C GLN A 5 14.20 -8.39 -4.40
N SER A 6 15.11 -8.79 -5.29
CA SER A 6 16.04 -7.87 -5.93
C SER A 6 15.36 -7.14 -7.09
N ASN A 7 15.65 -5.85 -7.22
CA ASN A 7 15.17 -5.02 -8.31
C ASN A 7 16.27 -4.87 -9.38
N LEU A 8 15.89 -4.56 -10.62
CA LEU A 8 16.83 -4.44 -11.74
C LEU A 8 17.87 -3.33 -11.58
N ASP A 9 17.54 -2.31 -10.78
CA ASP A 9 18.43 -1.19 -10.47
C ASP A 9 19.44 -1.48 -9.34
N GLY A 10 19.43 -2.71 -8.80
CA GLY A 10 20.31 -3.15 -7.71
C GLY A 10 19.81 -2.78 -6.30
N THR A 11 18.59 -2.27 -6.20
CA THR A 11 17.89 -2.10 -4.91
C THR A 11 17.16 -3.38 -4.53
N TRP A 12 16.54 -3.40 -3.35
CA TRP A 12 15.80 -4.56 -2.83
C TRP A 12 14.45 -4.11 -2.31
N THR A 13 13.50 -5.04 -2.33
CA THR A 13 12.21 -4.84 -1.65
C THR A 13 11.95 -6.02 -0.72
N GLU A 14 11.72 -5.74 0.54
CA GLU A 14 11.24 -6.73 1.51
C GLU A 14 9.73 -6.66 1.60
N TYR A 15 9.09 -7.82 1.60
CA TYR A 15 7.64 -7.98 1.70
C TYR A 15 7.24 -8.76 2.95
N PHE A 16 6.18 -8.32 3.58
CA PHE A 16 5.54 -8.93 4.75
C PHE A 16 4.09 -9.21 4.37
N ASP A 17 3.81 -10.45 3.95
CA ASP A 17 2.52 -10.81 3.38
C ASP A 17 1.36 -10.67 4.38
N VAL A 18 0.22 -10.24 3.87
CA VAL A 18 -1.06 -10.11 4.57
C VAL A 18 -2.00 -11.17 4.00
N ALA A 19 -2.86 -11.75 4.84
CA ALA A 19 -3.87 -12.69 4.38
C ALA A 19 -4.82 -12.01 3.37
N SER A 20 -4.99 -12.63 2.18
CA SER A 20 -5.77 -12.07 1.07
C SER A 20 -7.27 -12.42 1.15
N PHE A 21 -7.82 -12.52 2.37
CA PHE A 21 -9.26 -12.66 2.59
C PHE A 21 -9.94 -11.31 2.45
N GLU A 22 -11.13 -11.29 1.85
CA GLU A 22 -11.91 -10.07 1.60
C GLU A 22 -12.08 -9.21 2.86
N GLU A 23 -12.44 -9.84 3.98
CA GLU A 23 -12.62 -9.14 5.26
C GLU A 23 -11.33 -8.54 5.80
N THR A 24 -10.19 -9.23 5.62
CA THR A 24 -8.88 -8.74 6.05
C THR A 24 -8.45 -7.55 5.20
N LEU A 25 -8.61 -7.67 3.88
CA LEU A 25 -8.26 -6.61 2.94
C LEU A 25 -9.16 -5.38 3.13
N LEU A 26 -10.47 -5.58 3.35
CA LEU A 26 -11.40 -4.50 3.65
C LEU A 26 -11.01 -3.76 4.94
N ALA A 27 -10.67 -4.51 6.00
CA ALA A 27 -10.23 -3.92 7.26
C ALA A 27 -8.92 -3.13 7.10
N LEU A 28 -7.96 -3.66 6.34
CA LEU A 28 -6.71 -2.98 6.01
C LEU A 28 -6.95 -1.67 5.24
N LEU A 29 -7.79 -1.70 4.20
CA LEU A 29 -8.12 -0.52 3.39
C LEU A 29 -8.87 0.54 4.22
N ARG A 30 -9.82 0.13 5.06
CA ARG A 30 -10.51 1.05 5.98
C ARG A 30 -9.56 1.73 6.95
N GLU A 31 -8.66 0.99 7.56
CA GLU A 31 -7.65 1.56 8.45
C GLU A 31 -6.82 2.62 7.73
N MET A 32 -6.31 2.32 6.52
CA MET A 32 -5.52 3.27 5.74
C MET A 32 -6.34 4.47 5.26
N PHE A 33 -7.55 4.25 4.73
CA PHE A 33 -8.26 5.28 3.97
C PHE A 33 -9.36 5.98 4.77
N GLU A 34 -10.01 5.35 5.75
CA GLU A 34 -11.02 6.03 6.58
C GLU A 34 -10.44 6.60 7.88
N VAL A 35 -9.39 5.95 8.43
CA VAL A 35 -8.78 6.38 9.70
C VAL A 35 -7.53 7.25 9.45
N HIS A 36 -6.61 6.78 8.62
CA HIS A 36 -5.30 7.40 8.39
C HIS A 36 -5.17 8.09 7.02
N TRP A 37 -6.27 8.49 6.40
CA TRP A 37 -6.33 9.04 5.06
C TRP A 37 -5.43 10.27 4.79
N ARG A 38 -5.13 11.04 5.84
CA ARG A 38 -4.25 12.23 5.72
C ARG A 38 -2.77 11.88 5.69
N GLU A 39 -2.44 10.69 6.18
CA GLU A 39 -1.05 10.26 6.38
C GLU A 39 -0.50 9.48 5.18
N VAL A 40 -1.37 8.94 4.34
CA VAL A 40 -0.98 8.07 3.23
C VAL A 40 -1.07 8.77 1.87
N THR A 41 -0.20 8.34 0.95
CA THR A 41 -0.32 8.58 -0.48
C THR A 41 -0.54 7.26 -1.20
N PHE A 42 -1.24 7.27 -2.33
CA PHE A 42 -1.58 6.02 -3.00
C PHE A 42 -1.69 6.21 -4.51
N GLY A 43 -1.56 5.12 -5.23
CA GLY A 43 -1.80 5.05 -6.67
C GLY A 43 -1.17 3.80 -7.29
N PRO A 44 -1.42 3.55 -8.56
CA PRO A 44 -0.71 2.52 -9.28
C PRO A 44 0.75 2.96 -9.50
N CYS A 45 1.68 2.05 -9.21
CA CYS A 45 3.09 2.22 -9.52
C CYS A 45 3.49 1.08 -10.44
N VAL A 46 3.66 1.37 -11.71
CA VAL A 46 4.10 0.41 -12.72
C VAL A 46 5.46 0.83 -13.25
N GLU A 47 6.18 -0.07 -13.91
CA GLU A 47 7.47 0.26 -14.49
C GLU A 47 7.33 1.41 -15.50
N GLY A 48 8.08 2.47 -15.25
CA GLY A 48 8.05 3.68 -16.09
C GLY A 48 6.93 4.67 -15.78
N ALA A 49 6.01 4.38 -14.82
CA ALA A 49 4.96 5.32 -14.43
C ALA A 49 4.56 5.17 -12.96
N VAL A 50 4.59 6.28 -12.24
CA VAL A 50 4.15 6.36 -10.85
C VAL A 50 3.06 7.42 -10.74
N PHE A 51 1.91 7.03 -10.19
CA PHE A 51 0.85 7.96 -9.82
C PHE A 51 0.75 8.00 -8.30
N GLU A 52 0.91 9.19 -7.73
CA GLU A 52 0.79 9.41 -6.29
C GLU A 52 -0.27 10.46 -6.01
N GLY A 53 -1.40 10.00 -5.47
CA GLY A 53 -2.51 10.84 -5.05
C GLY A 53 -2.63 10.95 -3.53
N ARG A 54 -3.27 12.01 -3.09
CA ARG A 54 -3.72 12.19 -1.70
C ARG A 54 -5.21 12.48 -1.68
N PHE A 55 -5.86 12.09 -0.60
CA PHE A 55 -7.26 12.43 -0.41
C PHE A 55 -7.41 13.93 -0.03
N GLY A 56 -8.24 14.66 -0.75
CA GLY A 56 -8.61 16.03 -0.42
C GLY A 56 -9.65 16.14 0.71
N GLY A 57 -10.30 15.04 1.07
CA GLY A 57 -11.27 14.91 2.13
C GLY A 57 -11.32 13.48 2.66
N LYS A 58 -12.00 13.23 3.77
CA LYS A 58 -12.14 11.88 4.31
C LYS A 58 -12.95 11.02 3.34
N PRO A 59 -12.39 9.94 2.78
CA PRO A 59 -13.14 9.05 1.91
C PRO A 59 -14.07 8.13 2.71
N THR A 60 -15.01 7.52 1.99
CA THR A 60 -15.87 6.44 2.48
C THR A 60 -15.64 5.20 1.65
N LEU A 61 -15.71 4.03 2.29
CA LEU A 61 -15.55 2.75 1.63
C LEU A 61 -16.86 1.95 1.68
N SER A 62 -17.31 1.50 0.52
CA SER A 62 -18.39 0.53 0.38
C SER A 62 -17.91 -0.73 -0.32
N LEU A 63 -18.51 -1.88 0.01
CA LEU A 63 -18.18 -3.17 -0.59
C LEU A 63 -19.41 -3.71 -1.30
N LEU A 64 -19.28 -4.05 -2.58
CA LEU A 64 -20.31 -4.69 -3.37
C LEU A 64 -19.69 -5.71 -4.33
N ASP A 65 -20.15 -6.95 -4.28
CA ASP A 65 -19.74 -8.06 -5.17
C ASP A 65 -18.22 -8.16 -5.35
N GLY A 66 -17.49 -8.15 -4.23
CA GLY A 66 -16.03 -8.26 -4.21
C GLY A 66 -15.26 -6.97 -4.52
N TYR A 67 -15.95 -5.89 -4.95
CA TYR A 67 -15.32 -4.61 -5.19
C TYR A 67 -15.51 -3.65 -4.02
N VAL A 68 -14.41 -3.11 -3.53
CA VAL A 68 -14.42 -1.90 -2.69
C VAL A 68 -14.48 -0.69 -3.60
N THR A 69 -15.45 0.18 -3.35
CA THR A 69 -15.48 1.53 -3.90
C THR A 69 -14.94 2.47 -2.83
N VAL A 70 -13.89 3.20 -3.17
CA VAL A 70 -13.34 4.29 -2.35
C VAL A 70 -13.81 5.59 -2.96
N GLU A 71 -14.62 6.34 -2.23
CA GLU A 71 -15.26 7.57 -2.70
C GLU A 71 -14.85 8.76 -1.86
N VAL A 72 -14.43 9.84 -2.51
CA VAL A 72 -14.16 11.13 -1.86
C VAL A 72 -15.32 12.06 -2.13
N PRO A 73 -16.10 12.43 -1.09
CA PRO A 73 -17.23 13.32 -1.27
C PRO A 73 -16.77 14.78 -1.49
N GLY A 74 -17.56 15.55 -2.24
CA GLY A 74 -17.32 16.98 -2.44
C GLY A 74 -17.66 17.47 -3.84
N SER A 75 -17.35 18.74 -4.12
CA SER A 75 -17.58 19.37 -5.42
C SER A 75 -16.74 18.78 -6.56
N GLU A 76 -15.60 18.21 -6.22
CA GLU A 76 -14.73 17.46 -7.13
C GLU A 76 -14.70 15.99 -6.69
N SER A 77 -15.89 15.37 -6.61
CA SER A 77 -16.01 13.98 -6.23
C SER A 77 -15.34 13.06 -7.26
N TRP A 78 -14.54 12.14 -6.78
CA TRP A 78 -13.94 11.07 -7.57
C TRP A 78 -13.95 9.78 -6.78
N HIS A 79 -13.92 8.68 -7.47
CA HIS A 79 -13.88 7.37 -6.85
C HIS A 79 -13.02 6.42 -7.67
N PHE A 80 -12.58 5.35 -7.03
CA PHE A 80 -11.98 4.20 -7.70
C PHE A 80 -12.49 2.90 -7.10
N HIS A 81 -12.37 1.84 -7.88
CA HIS A 81 -12.79 0.50 -7.48
C HIS A 81 -11.60 -0.43 -7.39
N LEU A 82 -11.62 -1.30 -6.39
CA LEU A 82 -10.58 -2.28 -6.15
C LEU A 82 -11.23 -3.64 -5.87
N CYS A 83 -10.95 -4.64 -6.70
CA CYS A 83 -11.48 -5.99 -6.52
C CYS A 83 -10.66 -6.72 -5.45
N ILE A 84 -11.22 -6.89 -4.25
CA ILE A 84 -10.56 -7.55 -3.13
C ILE A 84 -11.18 -8.89 -2.76
N GLY A 85 -12.34 -9.20 -3.33
CA GLY A 85 -13.11 -10.41 -3.02
C GLY A 85 -13.65 -11.10 -4.26
N PRO A 86 -14.49 -12.12 -4.07
CA PRO A 86 -15.14 -12.83 -5.18
C PRO A 86 -16.08 -11.91 -5.94
N HIS A 87 -15.81 -11.73 -7.24
CA HIS A 87 -16.68 -10.99 -8.15
C HIS A 87 -17.52 -11.94 -8.99
N ARG A 88 -18.82 -11.97 -8.74
CA ARG A 88 -19.75 -12.89 -9.38
C ARG A 88 -20.42 -12.32 -10.63
N GLY A 89 -20.52 -10.99 -10.69
CA GLY A 89 -21.30 -10.30 -11.70
C GLY A 89 -22.81 -10.36 -11.43
N SER A 90 -23.62 -10.06 -12.43
CA SER A 90 -25.08 -10.10 -12.32
C SER A 90 -25.65 -11.42 -12.88
N ALA A 91 -26.90 -11.73 -12.54
CA ALA A 91 -27.60 -12.88 -13.09
C ALA A 91 -27.71 -12.86 -14.64
N ARG A 92 -27.73 -11.63 -15.23
CA ARG A 92 -27.77 -11.46 -16.70
C ARG A 92 -26.39 -11.50 -17.34
N LEU A 93 -25.35 -11.14 -16.58
CA LEU A 93 -23.97 -11.10 -17.05
C LEU A 93 -23.06 -11.62 -15.92
N PRO A 94 -22.99 -12.95 -15.75
CA PRO A 94 -22.11 -13.56 -14.76
C PRO A 94 -20.65 -13.38 -15.17
N THR A 95 -19.80 -13.13 -14.18
CA THR A 95 -18.35 -13.05 -14.43
C THR A 95 -17.77 -14.44 -14.66
N PRO A 96 -17.07 -14.67 -15.78
CA PRO A 96 -16.36 -15.94 -15.99
C PRO A 96 -15.37 -16.21 -14.86
N PRO A 97 -15.22 -17.46 -14.38
CA PRO A 97 -14.34 -17.80 -13.26
C PRO A 97 -12.90 -17.32 -13.43
N GLU A 98 -12.31 -17.50 -14.61
CA GLU A 98 -10.95 -17.04 -14.92
C GLU A 98 -10.80 -15.51 -14.78
N LEU A 99 -11.84 -14.75 -15.19
CA LEU A 99 -11.83 -13.31 -15.07
C LEU A 99 -12.00 -12.85 -13.62
N ALA A 100 -12.84 -13.57 -12.86
CA ALA A 100 -13.01 -13.31 -11.43
C ALA A 100 -11.69 -13.54 -10.68
N GLU A 101 -10.99 -14.63 -10.95
CA GLU A 101 -9.68 -14.94 -10.36
C GLU A 101 -8.62 -13.93 -10.79
N TRP A 102 -8.58 -13.52 -12.04
CA TRP A 102 -7.63 -12.50 -12.49
C TRP A 102 -7.83 -11.16 -11.78
N ARG A 103 -9.08 -10.68 -11.69
CA ARG A 103 -9.40 -9.37 -11.12
C ARG A 103 -9.16 -9.29 -9.62
N ARG A 104 -9.37 -10.39 -8.91
CA ARG A 104 -9.30 -10.44 -7.46
C ARG A 104 -7.89 -10.15 -6.95
N CYS A 105 -7.79 -9.39 -5.85
CA CYS A 105 -6.54 -9.26 -5.11
C CYS A 105 -6.12 -10.63 -4.57
N ALA A 106 -5.08 -11.21 -5.18
CA ALA A 106 -4.54 -12.51 -4.81
C ALA A 106 -3.39 -12.40 -3.81
N ARG A 107 -2.73 -11.24 -3.75
CA ARG A 107 -1.65 -10.96 -2.81
C ARG A 107 -1.73 -9.54 -2.31
N ALA A 108 -1.52 -9.35 -1.01
CA ALA A 108 -1.26 -8.06 -0.40
C ALA A 108 -0.06 -8.21 0.54
N ALA A 109 0.79 -7.19 0.60
CA ALA A 109 1.94 -7.21 1.50
C ALA A 109 2.32 -5.79 1.94
N PHE A 110 2.72 -5.65 3.20
CA PHE A 110 3.54 -4.51 3.58
C PHE A 110 4.89 -4.64 2.91
N PHE A 111 5.50 -3.51 2.55
CA PHE A 111 6.84 -3.52 1.98
C PHE A 111 7.71 -2.42 2.58
N ARG A 112 9.03 -2.64 2.51
CA ARG A 112 10.03 -1.57 2.59
C ARG A 112 11.04 -1.72 1.46
N ASN A 113 11.35 -0.62 0.81
CA ASN A 113 12.41 -0.58 -0.18
C ASN A 113 13.75 -0.34 0.51
N LEU A 114 14.77 -1.07 0.07
CA LEU A 114 16.14 -0.93 0.54
C LEU A 114 17.02 -0.44 -0.60
N ASP A 115 17.86 0.55 -0.34
CA ASP A 115 18.87 0.99 -1.29
C ASP A 115 19.97 -0.07 -1.49
N ARG A 116 20.94 0.20 -2.35
CA ARG A 116 22.07 -0.71 -2.61
C ARG A 116 22.93 -0.98 -1.38
N GLY A 117 22.90 -0.11 -0.38
CA GLY A 117 23.55 -0.24 0.93
C GLY A 117 22.72 -0.97 1.97
N GLY A 118 21.52 -1.42 1.64
CA GLY A 118 20.59 -2.07 2.56
C GLY A 118 19.83 -1.11 3.49
N ARG A 119 19.85 0.22 3.22
CA ARG A 119 19.15 1.23 4.01
C ARG A 119 17.72 1.40 3.50
N ALA A 120 16.76 1.43 4.42
CA ALA A 120 15.36 1.56 4.05
C ALA A 120 15.03 2.98 3.56
N SER A 121 14.37 3.07 2.39
CA SER A 121 14.10 4.32 1.67
C SER A 121 12.61 4.62 1.50
N ALA A 122 11.74 3.62 1.52
CA ALA A 122 10.29 3.78 1.42
C ALA A 122 9.56 2.64 2.13
N TRP A 123 8.35 2.92 2.60
CA TRP A 123 7.49 1.98 3.32
C TRP A 123 6.06 2.08 2.79
N GLY A 124 5.41 0.93 2.65
CA GLY A 124 4.05 0.92 2.11
C GLY A 124 3.32 -0.40 2.24
N VAL A 125 2.19 -0.45 1.54
CA VAL A 125 1.41 -1.66 1.26
C VAL A 125 1.22 -1.74 -0.25
N ARG A 126 1.33 -2.95 -0.80
CA ARG A 126 1.13 -3.20 -2.22
C ARG A 126 0.16 -4.36 -2.42
N LEU A 127 -0.73 -4.23 -3.39
CA LEU A 127 -1.73 -5.23 -3.75
C LEU A 127 -1.52 -5.68 -5.19
N TRP A 128 -1.69 -7.00 -5.43
CA TRP A 128 -1.56 -7.60 -6.75
C TRP A 128 -2.78 -8.46 -7.06
N ASN A 129 -3.19 -8.47 -8.33
CA ASN A 129 -4.26 -9.31 -8.82
C ASN A 129 -3.83 -10.78 -9.01
N GLY A 130 -4.75 -11.63 -9.49
CA GLY A 130 -4.51 -13.06 -9.69
C GLY A 130 -3.48 -13.40 -10.76
N ARG A 131 -3.01 -12.42 -11.54
CA ARG A 131 -1.90 -12.56 -12.50
C ARG A 131 -0.59 -11.95 -12.01
N GLY A 132 -0.56 -11.49 -10.77
CA GLY A 132 0.62 -10.85 -10.20
C GLY A 132 0.85 -9.42 -10.70
N GLU A 133 -0.13 -8.82 -11.37
CA GLU A 133 -0.07 -7.43 -11.79
C GLU A 133 -0.41 -6.52 -10.62
N GLN A 134 0.35 -5.44 -10.46
CA GLN A 134 0.13 -4.50 -9.38
C GLN A 134 -1.18 -3.73 -9.57
N MET A 135 -2.04 -3.72 -8.56
CA MET A 135 -3.32 -3.02 -8.54
C MET A 135 -3.21 -1.66 -7.85
N LEU A 136 -2.52 -1.63 -6.72
CA LEU A 136 -2.41 -0.45 -5.87
C LEU A 136 -1.12 -0.50 -5.05
N THR A 137 -0.49 0.65 -4.89
CA THR A 137 0.51 0.91 -3.84
C THR A 137 -0.01 2.01 -2.94
N VAL A 138 0.12 1.81 -1.62
CA VAL A 138 -0.12 2.84 -0.60
C VAL A 138 1.19 3.10 0.11
N PHE A 139 1.67 4.34 0.07
CA PHE A 139 2.88 4.77 0.78
C PHE A 139 2.53 5.38 2.12
N PHE A 140 3.31 5.04 3.11
CA PHE A 140 3.25 5.60 4.45
C PHE A 140 4.24 6.76 4.62
N PRO A 141 4.09 7.56 5.69
CA PRO A 141 5.02 8.65 5.96
C PRO A 141 6.47 8.17 5.99
N ASN A 142 7.32 8.84 5.22
CA ASN A 142 8.73 8.52 5.15
C ASN A 142 9.50 9.33 6.22
N PRO A 143 10.27 8.68 7.13
CA PRO A 143 11.01 9.35 8.19
C PRO A 143 12.11 10.29 7.67
N TRP A 144 12.60 10.04 6.45
CA TRP A 144 13.64 10.83 5.81
C TRP A 144 13.14 12.07 5.07
N ILE A 145 11.81 12.28 4.99
CA ILE A 145 11.22 13.39 4.25
C ILE A 145 10.55 14.38 5.20
N ASP A 146 10.99 15.64 5.20
CA ASP A 146 10.29 16.74 5.84
C ASP A 146 8.91 16.92 5.19
N PRO A 147 7.81 16.76 5.94
CA PRO A 147 6.46 16.84 5.37
C PRO A 147 6.09 18.23 4.85
N THR A 148 6.73 19.26 5.37
CA THR A 148 6.45 20.66 5.00
C THR A 148 7.25 21.06 3.77
N ARG A 149 8.54 20.69 3.75
CA ARG A 149 9.48 21.10 2.70
C ARG A 149 9.58 20.09 1.57
N GLN A 150 9.02 18.89 1.72
CA GLN A 150 9.07 17.78 0.76
C GLN A 150 10.49 17.46 0.29
N ARG A 151 11.45 17.49 1.21
CA ARG A 151 12.87 17.21 0.95
C ARG A 151 13.45 16.29 2.00
N TYR A 152 14.52 15.61 1.64
CA TYR A 152 15.25 14.74 2.54
C TYR A 152 15.90 15.53 3.68
N VAL A 153 15.91 14.92 4.88
CA VAL A 153 16.56 15.41 6.09
C VAL A 153 17.72 14.50 6.46
N ALA A 154 18.73 15.07 7.14
CA ALA A 154 19.89 14.31 7.58
C ALA A 154 19.57 13.38 8.75
N GLU A 155 18.64 13.79 9.62
CA GLU A 155 18.21 13.02 10.78
C GLU A 155 16.74 12.56 10.56
N PRO A 156 16.46 11.24 10.63
CA PRO A 156 15.11 10.72 10.39
C PRO A 156 14.20 10.97 11.58
N ASP A 157 12.96 11.35 11.31
CA ASP A 157 11.89 11.35 12.30
C ASP A 157 11.28 9.93 12.40
N GLY A 158 11.80 9.12 13.31
CA GLY A 158 11.34 7.75 13.53
C GLY A 158 9.86 7.62 13.90
N SER A 159 9.25 8.66 14.48
CA SER A 159 7.83 8.64 14.84
C SER A 159 6.92 8.47 13.62
N ARG A 160 7.37 8.89 12.46
CA ARG A 160 6.64 8.76 11.19
C ARG A 160 6.46 7.32 10.72
N LEU A 161 7.25 6.37 11.25
CA LEU A 161 7.09 4.93 10.96
C LEU A 161 6.11 4.23 11.89
N GLU A 162 5.68 4.85 12.97
CA GLU A 162 4.81 4.20 13.98
C GLU A 162 3.54 3.63 13.36
N LEU A 163 2.92 4.37 12.44
CA LEU A 163 1.72 3.90 11.75
C LEU A 163 2.00 2.64 10.94
N TRP A 164 3.04 2.64 10.10
CA TRP A 164 3.40 1.48 9.29
C TRP A 164 3.74 0.26 10.15
N MET A 165 4.55 0.45 11.20
CA MET A 165 4.94 -0.63 12.12
C MET A 165 3.74 -1.23 12.85
N ARG A 166 2.85 -0.40 13.36
CA ARG A 166 1.62 -0.84 14.05
C ARG A 166 0.71 -1.63 13.12
N MET A 167 0.50 -1.13 11.91
CA MET A 167 -0.34 -1.81 10.92
C MET A 167 0.29 -3.11 10.43
N ARG A 168 1.60 -3.14 10.18
CA ARG A 168 2.32 -4.37 9.84
C ARG A 168 2.23 -5.41 10.96
N ALA A 169 2.38 -5.00 12.20
CA ALA A 169 2.21 -5.91 13.33
C ALA A 169 0.80 -6.49 13.39
N ARG A 170 -0.22 -5.65 13.19
CA ARG A 170 -1.62 -6.08 13.23
C ARG A 170 -2.02 -7.01 12.09
N PHE A 171 -1.65 -6.69 10.85
CA PHE A 171 -2.15 -7.37 9.65
C PHE A 171 -1.20 -8.44 9.08
N ALA A 172 0.11 -8.32 9.30
CA ALA A 172 1.11 -9.29 8.86
C ALA A 172 1.75 -10.09 10.02
N GLY A 173 1.37 -9.81 11.27
CA GLY A 173 1.87 -10.54 12.45
C GLY A 173 3.36 -10.33 12.72
N VAL A 174 3.97 -9.26 12.19
CA VAL A 174 5.39 -8.99 12.36
C VAL A 174 5.59 -7.92 13.44
N PRO A 175 6.35 -8.22 14.52
CA PRO A 175 6.57 -7.28 15.60
C PRO A 175 7.12 -5.93 15.12
N ALA A 176 6.78 -4.86 15.84
CA ALA A 176 7.32 -3.54 15.57
C ALA A 176 8.85 -3.56 15.77
N GLU A 177 9.56 -2.92 14.84
CA GLU A 177 11.00 -2.69 14.89
C GLU A 177 11.22 -1.19 15.07
N THR A 178 12.27 -0.79 15.76
CA THR A 178 12.69 0.60 15.81
C THR A 178 13.73 0.88 14.73
N LEU A 179 13.75 2.09 14.17
CA LEU A 179 14.89 2.52 13.37
C LEU A 179 16.14 2.50 14.24
N PRO A 180 17.28 1.98 13.74
CA PRO A 180 18.55 2.11 14.45
C PRO A 180 18.85 3.57 14.77
N ALA A 181 19.36 3.84 15.98
CA ALA A 181 19.70 5.20 16.41
C ALA A 181 20.75 5.89 15.49
N ASN A 182 21.55 5.10 14.77
CA ASN A 182 22.58 5.56 13.83
C ASN A 182 22.18 5.28 12.37
N ALA A 183 20.89 5.27 12.06
CA ALA A 183 20.44 5.08 10.68
C ALA A 183 21.00 6.22 9.81
N GLU A 184 21.64 5.86 8.70
CA GLU A 184 22.09 6.81 7.68
C GLU A 184 20.98 7.03 6.65
N PRO A 185 20.89 8.24 6.06
CA PRO A 185 19.93 8.49 5.00
C PRO A 185 20.17 7.58 3.80
N PRO A 186 19.10 7.14 3.09
CA PRO A 186 19.26 6.34 1.89
C PRO A 186 19.93 7.16 0.79
N VAL A 187 20.66 6.48 -0.09
CA VAL A 187 21.19 7.12 -1.31
C VAL A 187 20.02 7.34 -2.26
N THR A 188 19.72 8.60 -2.52
CA THR A 188 18.70 8.98 -3.52
C THR A 188 19.35 9.15 -4.89
N HIS A 189 18.69 8.65 -5.91
CA HIS A 189 19.08 8.85 -7.31
C HIS A 189 18.37 10.06 -7.90
#